data_c17910944fb4953d738c2985e5965fd1
#
_entry.id   c17910944fb4953d738c2985e5965fd1
#
_cell.length_a   1.000
_cell.length_b   1.000
_cell.length_c   1.000
_cell.angle_alpha   90.00
_cell.angle_beta   90.00
_cell.angle_gamma   90.00
#
_symmetry.space_group_name_H-M   'P 1'
#
loop_
_entity.id
_entity.type
_entity.pdbx_description
1 polymer ?
#
loop_
_entity_poly.entity_id
_entity_poly.type
_entity_poly.pdbx_seq_one_letter_code
_entity_poly.pdbx_strand_id
1 'polypeptide(L)'
;MFFYPPKPGTIFFKSIPLENYLVQWKWRGWRICINQNGECFTRTKKKIDIVTYFPKQSYDYQLDGEIISKSEEIEYQVKGAIKSGNYEIKIFDIFIPSHPDLNLIERLEILKNDFGIDVKHEVAKTFDDVNSILQNALSLGREGIVLKLKDSVWRYGENISNIERDWIKVKAKI
;
A
#
# COMPACT_ATOMS: atom_id res chain seq x y z
N MET A 1 5.95 -17.91 5.87
CA MET A 1 6.56 -16.93 6.82
C MET A 1 5.81 -15.62 6.69
N PHE A 2 5.73 -14.77 7.74
CA PHE A 2 5.07 -13.46 7.68
C PHE A 2 6.13 -12.35 7.72
N PHE A 3 6.05 -11.41 6.78
CA PHE A 3 6.96 -10.26 6.69
C PHE A 3 6.19 -9.00 7.07
N TYR A 4 6.67 -8.30 8.11
CA TYR A 4 6.05 -7.05 8.54
C TYR A 4 6.20 -5.98 7.45
N PRO A 5 5.09 -5.38 6.99
CA PRO A 5 5.16 -4.37 5.95
C PRO A 5 5.75 -3.05 6.48
N PRO A 6 6.42 -2.26 5.62
CA PRO A 6 6.96 -0.98 5.98
C PRO A 6 5.86 0.00 6.42
N LYS A 7 6.17 0.88 7.36
CA LYS A 7 5.25 1.90 7.86
C LYS A 7 5.61 3.26 7.26
N PRO A 8 4.68 3.93 6.56
CA PRO A 8 4.94 5.26 6.03
C PRO A 8 5.29 6.27 7.12
N GLY A 9 6.36 7.03 6.91
CA GLY A 9 6.74 8.16 7.75
C GLY A 9 5.89 9.40 7.47
N THR A 10 6.14 10.47 8.25
CA THR A 10 5.60 11.80 8.01
C THR A 10 6.76 12.78 8.07
N ILE A 11 7.17 13.31 6.91
CA ILE A 11 8.22 14.30 6.81
C ILE A 11 7.73 15.53 6.07
N PHE A 12 8.51 16.61 6.16
CA PHE A 12 8.25 17.83 5.40
C PHE A 12 8.63 17.56 3.93
N PHE A 13 7.66 17.18 3.11
CA PHE A 13 7.87 16.76 1.73
C PHE A 13 8.46 17.85 0.81
N LYS A 14 8.48 19.13 1.24
CA LYS A 14 9.09 20.24 0.51
C LYS A 14 10.61 20.13 0.32
N SER A 15 11.26 19.19 0.98
CA SER A 15 12.72 18.99 0.91
C SER A 15 13.14 17.74 0.14
N ILE A 16 12.21 17.05 -0.53
CA ILE A 16 12.50 15.81 -1.25
C ILE A 16 12.51 16.02 -2.77
N PRO A 17 13.34 15.28 -3.52
CA PRO A 17 13.33 15.27 -4.98
C PRO A 17 12.12 14.49 -5.48
N LEU A 18 11.01 15.19 -5.77
CA LEU A 18 9.70 14.59 -6.12
C LEU A 18 9.77 13.67 -7.34
N GLU A 19 10.67 13.95 -8.28
CA GLU A 19 10.90 13.14 -9.48
C GLU A 19 11.29 11.69 -9.17
N ASN A 20 11.81 11.43 -7.98
CA ASN A 20 12.19 10.08 -7.54
C ASN A 20 11.04 9.32 -6.89
N TYR A 21 9.85 9.92 -6.78
CA TYR A 21 8.72 9.30 -6.09
C TYR A 21 7.57 9.00 -7.04
N LEU A 22 6.86 7.90 -6.76
CA LEU A 22 5.52 7.64 -7.24
C LEU A 22 4.50 8.07 -6.19
N VAL A 23 3.38 8.61 -6.63
CA VAL A 23 2.29 9.03 -5.77
C VAL A 23 1.15 8.02 -5.90
N GLN A 24 0.81 7.34 -4.83
CA GLN A 24 -0.31 6.41 -4.75
C GLN A 24 -1.39 6.96 -3.82
N TRP A 25 -2.65 6.58 -4.06
CA TRP A 25 -3.74 6.92 -3.15
C TRP A 25 -3.58 6.21 -1.81
N LYS A 26 -3.82 6.93 -0.73
CA LYS A 26 -3.92 6.35 0.59
C LYS A 26 -5.36 5.98 0.87
N TRP A 27 -5.62 4.67 0.84
CA TRP A 27 -6.94 4.11 1.13
C TRP A 27 -7.29 4.27 2.61
N ARG A 28 -8.58 4.28 2.90
CA ARG A 28 -9.10 4.36 4.26
C ARG A 28 -9.70 3.02 4.67
N GLY A 29 -8.92 2.21 5.35
CA GLY A 29 -9.32 0.85 5.71
C GLY A 29 -8.40 0.20 6.72
N TRP A 30 -8.28 -1.11 6.64
CA TRP A 30 -7.34 -1.90 7.42
C TRP A 30 -6.24 -2.45 6.53
N ARG A 31 -5.01 -2.09 6.84
CA ARG A 31 -3.87 -2.67 6.12
C ARG A 31 -3.77 -4.15 6.37
N ILE A 32 -3.63 -4.90 5.29
CA ILE A 32 -3.53 -6.35 5.30
C ILE A 32 -2.32 -6.83 4.51
N CYS A 33 -1.84 -8.00 4.91
CA CYS A 33 -0.86 -8.77 4.18
C CYS A 33 -1.49 -10.11 3.81
N ILE A 34 -1.29 -10.55 2.57
CA ILE A 34 -1.85 -11.80 2.05
C ILE A 34 -0.69 -12.67 1.60
N ASN A 35 -0.60 -13.87 2.18
CA ASN A 35 0.44 -14.82 1.78
C ASN A 35 0.02 -15.62 0.53
N GLN A 36 0.94 -16.41 0.00
CA GLN A 36 0.73 -17.25 -1.18
C GLN A 36 -0.40 -18.29 -1.03
N ASN A 37 -0.83 -18.60 0.19
CA ASN A 37 -1.95 -19.49 0.46
C ASN A 37 -3.30 -18.76 0.48
N GLY A 38 -3.33 -17.45 0.21
CA GLY A 38 -4.53 -16.62 0.28
C GLY A 38 -4.95 -16.26 1.71
N GLU A 39 -4.13 -16.55 2.72
CA GLU A 39 -4.42 -16.19 4.09
C GLU A 39 -4.12 -14.71 4.35
N CYS A 40 -5.10 -14.03 4.95
CA CYS A 40 -5.01 -12.60 5.25
C CYS A 40 -4.64 -12.34 6.71
N PHE A 41 -3.76 -11.36 6.89
CA PHE A 41 -3.29 -10.95 8.21
C PHE A 41 -3.30 -9.42 8.30
N THR A 42 -3.59 -8.89 9.49
CA THR A 42 -3.35 -7.47 9.78
C THR A 42 -1.84 -7.18 9.77
N ARG A 43 -1.48 -5.91 9.75
CA ARG A 43 -0.09 -5.46 9.88
C ARG A 43 0.63 -6.03 11.12
N THR A 44 -0.12 -6.35 12.18
CA THR A 44 0.39 -6.91 13.44
C THR A 44 0.24 -8.43 13.51
N LYS A 45 0.12 -9.11 12.37
CA LYS A 45 0.04 -10.57 12.23
C LYS A 45 -1.21 -11.23 12.85
N LYS A 46 -2.27 -10.47 13.08
CA LYS A 46 -3.57 -11.08 13.46
C LYS A 46 -4.24 -11.60 12.20
N LYS A 47 -4.61 -12.88 12.18
CA LYS A 47 -5.35 -13.48 11.07
C LYS A 47 -6.72 -12.82 10.95
N ILE A 48 -7.12 -12.55 9.71
CA ILE A 48 -8.45 -12.06 9.35
C ILE A 48 -9.17 -13.22 8.65
N ASP A 49 -10.39 -13.49 9.05
CA ASP A 49 -11.19 -14.57 8.48
C ASP A 49 -11.83 -14.16 7.14
N ILE A 50 -10.96 -14.04 6.15
CA ILE A 50 -11.32 -13.86 4.73
C ILE A 50 -10.45 -14.80 3.90
N VAL A 51 -11.01 -15.29 2.81
CA VAL A 51 -10.27 -16.09 1.83
C VAL A 51 -10.12 -15.28 0.55
N THR A 52 -8.90 -15.23 0.04
CA THR A 52 -8.58 -14.56 -1.21
C THR A 52 -7.97 -15.56 -2.18
N TYR A 53 -8.20 -15.31 -3.47
CA TYR A 53 -7.63 -16.12 -4.53
C TYR A 53 -6.77 -15.24 -5.43
N PHE A 54 -5.47 -15.54 -5.45
CA PHE A 54 -4.52 -14.97 -6.37
C PHE A 54 -3.85 -16.05 -7.20
N PRO A 55 -3.34 -15.75 -8.39
CA PRO A 55 -2.61 -16.71 -9.20
C PRO A 55 -1.44 -17.33 -8.42
N LYS A 56 -1.32 -18.67 -8.49
CA LYS A 56 -0.18 -19.34 -7.90
C LYS A 56 1.07 -19.01 -8.69
N GLN A 57 2.13 -18.69 -7.98
CA GLN A 57 3.45 -18.42 -8.53
C GLN A 57 4.42 -19.57 -8.18
N SER A 58 5.52 -19.67 -8.92
CA SER A 58 6.60 -20.61 -8.63
C SER A 58 7.51 -20.16 -7.48
N TYR A 59 7.26 -18.98 -6.95
CA TYR A 59 8.02 -18.35 -5.85
C TYR A 59 7.09 -17.95 -4.71
N ASP A 60 7.66 -17.85 -3.52
CA ASP A 60 6.96 -17.35 -2.34
C ASP A 60 6.75 -15.84 -2.44
N TYR A 61 5.58 -15.37 -2.01
CA TYR A 61 5.26 -13.95 -1.99
C TYR A 61 4.35 -13.56 -0.83
N GLN A 62 4.33 -12.28 -0.53
CA GLN A 62 3.35 -11.63 0.34
C GLN A 62 2.85 -10.36 -0.34
N LEU A 63 1.55 -10.30 -0.61
CA LEU A 63 0.90 -9.08 -1.09
C LEU A 63 0.64 -8.13 0.08
N ASP A 64 0.79 -6.83 -0.16
CA ASP A 64 0.49 -5.76 0.78
C ASP A 64 -0.65 -4.90 0.23
N GLY A 65 -1.68 -4.72 1.02
CA GLY A 65 -2.88 -4.04 0.57
C GLY A 65 -3.68 -3.41 1.71
N GLU A 66 -4.82 -2.88 1.33
CA GLU A 66 -5.81 -2.33 2.24
C GLU A 66 -7.16 -2.99 1.98
N ILE A 67 -7.83 -3.47 3.02
CA ILE A 67 -9.23 -3.89 2.94
C ILE A 67 -10.13 -2.72 3.30
N ILE A 68 -11.04 -2.39 2.41
CA ILE A 68 -11.97 -1.26 2.53
C ILE A 68 -13.42 -1.73 2.47
N SER A 69 -14.34 -0.97 3.06
CA SER A 69 -15.77 -1.15 2.83
C SER A 69 -16.15 -0.65 1.44
N LYS A 70 -17.01 -1.38 0.72
CA LYS A 70 -17.53 -0.95 -0.58
C LYS A 70 -18.57 0.17 -0.47
N SER A 71 -19.29 0.26 0.65
CA SER A 71 -20.34 1.25 0.83
C SER A 71 -19.80 2.61 1.27
N GLU A 72 -18.80 2.62 2.14
CA GLU A 72 -18.12 3.83 2.58
C GLU A 72 -16.69 3.48 2.97
N GLU A 73 -15.74 4.32 2.60
CA GLU A 73 -14.32 4.13 2.93
C GLU A 73 -14.01 4.67 4.33
N ILE A 74 -14.64 4.10 5.35
CA ILE A 74 -14.43 4.49 6.74
C ILE A 74 -13.87 3.31 7.51
N GLU A 75 -12.75 3.52 8.19
CA GLU A 75 -11.98 2.48 8.87
C GLU A 75 -12.81 1.64 9.87
N TYR A 76 -13.71 2.26 10.63
CA TYR A 76 -14.53 1.54 11.61
C TYR A 76 -15.60 0.64 10.98
N GLN A 77 -15.94 0.84 9.71
CA GLN A 77 -16.92 0.00 9.00
C GLN A 77 -16.31 -1.29 8.43
N VAL A 78 -14.99 -1.37 8.34
CA VAL A 78 -14.29 -2.54 7.74
C VAL A 78 -14.68 -3.85 8.43
N LYS A 79 -14.81 -3.86 9.76
CA LYS A 79 -15.22 -5.06 10.49
C LYS A 79 -16.64 -5.53 10.09
N GLY A 80 -17.56 -4.60 9.93
CA GLY A 80 -18.92 -4.88 9.46
C GLY A 80 -18.93 -5.36 8.02
N ALA A 81 -18.16 -4.70 7.16
CA ALA A 81 -18.00 -5.04 5.76
C ALA A 81 -17.42 -6.45 5.56
N ILE A 82 -16.44 -6.85 6.37
CA ILE A 82 -15.91 -8.22 6.36
C ILE A 82 -17.02 -9.23 6.70
N LYS A 83 -17.78 -8.98 7.77
CA LYS A 83 -18.86 -9.89 8.21
C LYS A 83 -19.96 -10.04 7.17
N SER A 84 -20.29 -8.98 6.45
CA SER A 84 -21.34 -8.98 5.41
C SER A 84 -20.85 -9.37 4.01
N GLY A 85 -19.53 -9.55 3.82
CA GLY A 85 -18.94 -9.75 2.49
C GLY A 85 -18.90 -8.50 1.61
N ASN A 86 -19.25 -7.31 2.14
CA ASN A 86 -19.31 -6.05 1.40
C ASN A 86 -17.98 -5.28 1.50
N TYR A 87 -16.88 -5.93 1.15
CA TYR A 87 -15.54 -5.33 1.17
C TYR A 87 -14.84 -5.46 -0.18
N GLU A 88 -13.78 -4.69 -0.34
CA GLU A 88 -12.85 -4.76 -1.46
C GLU A 88 -11.41 -4.74 -0.93
N ILE A 89 -10.50 -5.38 -1.66
CA ILE A 89 -9.08 -5.39 -1.34
C ILE A 89 -8.34 -4.58 -2.40
N LYS A 90 -7.59 -3.60 -1.96
CA LYS A 90 -6.71 -2.77 -2.80
C LYS A 90 -5.26 -3.18 -2.55
N ILE A 91 -4.68 -3.94 -3.47
CA ILE A 91 -3.25 -4.29 -3.42
C ILE A 91 -2.45 -3.11 -3.95
N PHE A 92 -1.35 -2.79 -3.29
CA PHE A 92 -0.49 -1.66 -3.65
C PHE A 92 1.02 -1.96 -3.57
N ASP A 93 1.41 -3.15 -3.12
CA ASP A 93 2.81 -3.61 -3.11
C ASP A 93 2.89 -5.14 -2.97
N ILE A 94 4.10 -5.70 -3.22
CA ILE A 94 4.41 -7.12 -3.07
C ILE A 94 5.81 -7.27 -2.47
N PHE A 95 5.99 -8.29 -1.64
CA PHE A 95 7.30 -8.74 -1.17
C PHE A 95 7.58 -10.16 -1.67
N ILE A 96 8.78 -10.39 -2.18
CA ILE A 96 9.26 -11.69 -2.65
C ILE A 96 10.51 -12.06 -1.84
N PRO A 97 10.42 -13.04 -0.92
CA PRO A 97 11.52 -13.37 -0.02
C PRO A 97 12.82 -13.81 -0.70
N SER A 98 12.71 -14.42 -1.88
CA SER A 98 13.88 -14.84 -2.67
C SER A 98 14.58 -13.67 -3.38
N HIS A 99 13.92 -12.51 -3.48
CA HIS A 99 14.42 -11.30 -4.14
C HIS A 99 14.13 -10.07 -3.27
N PRO A 100 14.75 -9.96 -2.08
CA PRO A 100 14.42 -8.93 -1.11
C PRO A 100 14.89 -7.51 -1.51
N ASP A 101 15.77 -7.43 -2.49
CA ASP A 101 16.40 -6.22 -3.04
C ASP A 101 15.64 -5.60 -4.23
N LEU A 102 14.53 -6.21 -4.65
CA LEU A 102 13.68 -5.61 -5.67
C LEU A 102 13.22 -4.20 -5.26
N ASN A 103 13.43 -3.23 -6.15
CA ASN A 103 12.95 -1.87 -5.94
C ASN A 103 11.43 -1.77 -6.18
N LEU A 104 10.83 -0.62 -5.85
CA LEU A 104 9.37 -0.44 -5.99
C LEU A 104 8.88 -0.65 -7.44
N ILE A 105 9.61 -0.14 -8.42
CA ILE A 105 9.19 -0.26 -9.83
C ILE A 105 9.11 -1.72 -10.24
N GLU A 106 10.16 -2.50 -9.95
CA GLU A 106 10.21 -3.94 -10.24
C GLU A 106 9.08 -4.69 -9.55
N ARG A 107 8.78 -4.36 -8.30
CA ARG A 107 7.66 -4.96 -7.56
C ARG A 107 6.30 -4.65 -8.18
N LEU A 108 6.09 -3.41 -8.65
CA LEU A 108 4.85 -3.03 -9.35
C LEU A 108 4.72 -3.71 -10.71
N GLU A 109 5.81 -3.92 -11.43
CA GLU A 109 5.83 -4.68 -12.68
C GLU A 109 5.45 -6.15 -12.46
N ILE A 110 5.96 -6.77 -11.40
CA ILE A 110 5.57 -8.14 -11.01
C ILE A 110 4.08 -8.20 -10.68
N LEU A 111 3.54 -7.25 -9.91
CA LEU A 111 2.10 -7.19 -9.61
C LEU A 111 1.28 -7.14 -10.90
N LYS A 112 1.70 -6.35 -11.87
CA LYS A 112 1.02 -6.21 -13.15
C LYS A 112 1.13 -7.47 -14.00
N ASN A 113 2.33 -8.02 -14.15
CA ASN A 113 2.60 -9.11 -15.09
C ASN A 113 2.12 -10.48 -14.55
N ASP A 114 2.38 -10.77 -13.27
CA ASP A 114 2.14 -12.09 -12.68
C ASP A 114 0.76 -12.19 -12.00
N PHE A 115 0.21 -11.06 -11.56
CA PHE A 115 -1.06 -11.01 -10.82
C PHE A 115 -2.18 -10.27 -11.55
N GLY A 116 -1.89 -9.58 -12.65
CA GLY A 116 -2.85 -8.75 -13.37
C GLY A 116 -3.29 -7.50 -12.57
N ILE A 117 -2.51 -7.10 -11.57
CA ILE A 117 -2.82 -5.97 -10.70
C ILE A 117 -2.06 -4.74 -11.18
N ASP A 118 -2.75 -3.84 -11.86
CA ASP A 118 -2.20 -2.55 -12.29
C ASP A 118 -2.39 -1.51 -11.16
N VAL A 119 -1.36 -1.37 -10.33
CA VAL A 119 -1.39 -0.40 -9.21
C VAL A 119 -1.28 1.01 -9.76
N LYS A 120 -2.40 1.74 -9.71
CA LYS A 120 -2.43 3.13 -10.19
C LYS A 120 -1.54 4.03 -9.33
N HIS A 121 -0.73 4.81 -10.02
CA HIS A 121 0.12 5.81 -9.42
C HIS A 121 0.26 7.02 -10.36
N GLU A 122 0.65 8.14 -9.78
CA GLU A 122 0.91 9.39 -10.48
C GLU A 122 2.37 9.83 -10.24
N VAL A 123 2.86 10.74 -11.06
CA VAL A 123 4.17 11.37 -10.91
C VAL A 123 3.95 12.85 -10.65
N ALA A 124 4.47 13.34 -9.54
CA ALA A 124 4.49 14.77 -9.22
C ALA A 124 5.88 15.34 -9.53
N LYS A 125 5.95 16.47 -10.22
CA LYS A 125 7.18 17.20 -10.49
C LYS A 125 7.33 18.42 -9.59
N THR A 126 6.21 18.94 -9.12
CA THR A 126 6.12 20.13 -8.27
C THR A 126 5.28 19.86 -7.03
N PHE A 127 5.37 20.72 -6.03
CA PHE A 127 4.49 20.63 -4.85
C PHE A 127 3.04 20.95 -5.18
N ASP A 128 2.79 21.74 -6.21
CA ASP A 128 1.43 22.01 -6.68
C ASP A 128 0.83 20.77 -7.31
N ASP A 129 1.60 19.93 -8.01
CA ASP A 129 1.14 18.62 -8.49
C ASP A 129 0.77 17.73 -7.31
N VAL A 130 1.62 17.64 -6.27
CA VAL A 130 1.33 16.87 -5.05
C VAL A 130 0.03 17.34 -4.40
N ASN A 131 -0.17 18.65 -4.29
CA ASN A 131 -1.39 19.22 -3.74
C ASN A 131 -2.61 18.91 -4.60
N SER A 132 -2.50 18.99 -5.92
CA SER A 132 -3.57 18.68 -6.87
C SER A 132 -3.98 17.21 -6.77
N ILE A 133 -3.00 16.29 -6.73
CA ILE A 133 -3.25 14.85 -6.56
C ILE A 133 -3.89 14.58 -5.18
N LEU A 134 -3.42 15.26 -4.14
CA LEU A 134 -4.02 15.15 -2.79
C LEU A 134 -5.48 15.61 -2.79
N GLN A 135 -5.79 16.77 -3.36
CA GLN A 135 -7.17 17.28 -3.41
C GLN A 135 -8.07 16.35 -4.22
N ASN A 136 -7.59 15.81 -5.33
CA ASN A 136 -8.32 14.80 -6.10
C ASN A 136 -8.58 13.53 -5.27
N ALA A 137 -7.58 13.00 -4.56
CA ALA A 137 -7.75 11.85 -3.69
C ALA A 137 -8.79 12.11 -2.59
N LEU A 138 -8.74 13.28 -1.95
CA LEU A 138 -9.69 13.68 -0.90
C LEU A 138 -11.13 13.84 -1.43
N SER A 139 -11.32 14.41 -2.63
CA SER A 139 -12.63 14.54 -3.27
C SER A 139 -13.27 13.20 -3.58
N LEU A 140 -12.46 12.16 -3.77
CA LEU A 140 -12.87 10.77 -3.97
C LEU A 140 -13.00 9.97 -2.67
N GLY A 141 -13.00 10.63 -1.50
CA GLY A 141 -13.14 9.99 -0.19
C GLY A 141 -11.90 9.24 0.32
N ARG A 142 -10.74 9.40 -0.33
CA ARG A 142 -9.49 8.78 0.12
C ARG A 142 -8.96 9.48 1.37
N GLU A 143 -8.13 8.78 2.16
CA GLU A 143 -7.50 9.37 3.36
C GLU A 143 -6.43 10.41 3.02
N GLY A 144 -5.89 10.33 1.81
CA GLY A 144 -4.81 11.15 1.31
C GLY A 144 -4.00 10.43 0.25
N ILE A 145 -2.69 10.68 0.25
CA ILE A 145 -1.74 10.05 -0.67
C ILE A 145 -0.52 9.51 0.07
N VAL A 146 0.24 8.64 -0.59
CA VAL A 146 1.55 8.16 -0.15
C VAL A 146 2.53 8.38 -1.29
N LEU A 147 3.59 9.13 -1.03
CA LEU A 147 4.74 9.21 -1.92
C LEU A 147 5.64 8.01 -1.61
N LYS A 148 6.00 7.24 -2.61
CA LYS A 148 6.87 6.07 -2.48
C LYS A 148 8.09 6.24 -3.35
N LEU A 149 9.28 6.13 -2.75
CA LEU A 149 10.56 6.23 -3.47
C LEU A 149 10.67 5.08 -4.47
N LYS A 150 10.94 5.38 -5.74
CA LYS A 150 11.01 4.40 -6.85
C LYS A 150 12.04 3.31 -6.59
N ASP A 151 13.20 3.69 -6.06
CA ASP A 151 14.32 2.77 -5.80
C ASP A 151 14.25 2.13 -4.40
N SER A 152 13.13 2.31 -3.65
CA SER A 152 13.01 1.71 -2.34
C SER A 152 12.85 0.20 -2.41
N VAL A 153 13.67 -0.51 -1.67
CA VAL A 153 13.52 -1.95 -1.43
C VAL A 153 12.48 -2.19 -0.33
N TRP A 154 11.96 -3.41 -0.27
CA TRP A 154 11.09 -3.78 0.84
C TRP A 154 11.85 -3.83 2.14
N ARG A 155 11.45 -2.99 3.08
CA ARG A 155 12.02 -2.99 4.43
C ARG A 155 10.99 -3.52 5.41
N TYR A 156 11.35 -4.54 6.18
CA TYR A 156 10.50 -5.12 7.21
C TYR A 156 11.13 -4.90 8.59
N GLY A 157 10.27 -4.76 9.61
CA GLY A 157 10.70 -4.54 10.99
C GLY A 157 9.87 -3.49 11.71
N GLU A 158 9.93 -3.49 13.02
CA GLU A 158 9.03 -2.70 13.86
C GLU A 158 9.44 -1.23 13.98
N ASN A 159 10.73 -0.92 13.89
CA ASN A 159 11.28 0.43 14.11
C ASN A 159 11.96 0.97 12.86
N ILE A 160 11.15 1.57 12.01
CA ILE A 160 11.61 2.08 10.75
C ILE A 160 11.64 3.61 10.77
N SER A 161 12.37 4.17 11.73
CA SER A 161 12.71 5.60 11.74
C SER A 161 13.46 6.04 10.48
N ASN A 162 14.13 5.11 9.80
CA ASN A 162 14.89 5.38 8.57
C ASN A 162 14.05 5.24 7.28
N ILE A 163 12.83 4.72 7.35
CA ILE A 163 11.89 4.62 6.20
C ILE A 163 11.09 5.91 6.00
N GLU A 164 11.30 6.91 6.82
CA GLU A 164 10.61 8.19 6.71
C GLU A 164 10.80 8.85 5.33
N ARG A 165 11.80 8.42 4.58
CA ARG A 165 12.06 8.90 3.21
C ARG A 165 11.55 7.96 2.11
N ASP A 166 11.46 6.65 2.36
CA ASP A 166 11.05 5.70 1.34
C ASP A 166 9.54 5.79 1.08
N TRP A 167 8.74 5.94 2.15
CA TRP A 167 7.30 6.07 2.07
C TRP A 167 6.80 7.23 2.94
N ILE A 168 6.22 8.24 2.31
CA ILE A 168 5.77 9.47 2.97
C ILE A 168 4.27 9.61 2.80
N LYS A 169 3.55 9.60 3.93
CA LYS A 169 2.10 9.85 3.91
C LYS A 169 1.82 11.36 3.94
N VAL A 170 0.91 11.78 3.08
CA VAL A 170 0.36 13.14 3.06
C VAL A 170 -1.14 13.04 3.20
N LYS A 171 -1.69 13.67 4.24
CA LYS A 171 -3.12 13.69 4.57
C LYS A 171 -3.61 15.12 4.60
N ALA A 172 -4.95 15.31 4.52
CA ALA A 172 -5.53 16.60 4.89
C ALA A 172 -5.10 16.98 6.31
N LYS A 173 -4.74 18.23 6.51
CA LYS A 173 -4.68 18.75 7.89
C LYS A 173 -6.12 18.87 8.36
N ILE A 174 -6.46 18.09 9.37
CA ILE A 174 -7.70 18.26 10.14
C ILE A 174 -7.52 19.45 11.05
#